data_89ec732e79e4a52e5c419c68f82d39af
#
_entry.id   89ec732e79e4a52e5c419c68f82d39af
#
_cell.length_a   1.000
_cell.length_b   1.000
_cell.length_c   1.000
_cell.angle_alpha   90.00
_cell.angle_beta   90.00
_cell.angle_gamma   90.00
#
_symmetry.space_group_name_H-M   'P 1'
#
loop_
_entity.id
_entity.type
_entity.pdbx_description
1 polymer ?
#
loop_
_entity_poly.entity_id
_entity_poly.type
_entity_poly.pdbx_seq_one_letter_code
_entity_poly.pdbx_strand_id
1 'polypeptide(L)'
;MNKTAVITGSARGLGFEMAKRFLAHKYNVSICDVNKDALKKAEAELKKLAPKKGMVLATPCDVTKLEDLEKLWAASAKAFGEVDVWVNNAGVNQPMVPLWDLEQKTIDLLVDIDLKGAIYGSKVAIAHMKEQGHGCVYCIEGFGADDATQLGLTAYGASKKGVQYLVRGLATELKKTGTPVQVGRLNPGIMITNFITHPLGDGKEMELEERTKKVYNILGDYPDVVAKFLVKGMVKNVKAKKQDDYIAWLTTKKSAWRFMTAAFNKRDFFAEEN
;
A
#
# COMPACT_ATOMS: atom_id res chain seq x y z
N MET A 1 17.89 11.86 -15.53
CA MET A 1 16.43 11.96 -15.38
C MET A 1 16.06 11.72 -13.91
N ASN A 2 14.90 12.22 -13.44
CA ASN A 2 14.41 11.87 -12.11
C ASN A 2 13.96 10.41 -12.11
N LYS A 3 14.11 9.71 -10.98
CA LYS A 3 13.53 8.39 -10.79
C LYS A 3 12.01 8.46 -10.75
N THR A 4 11.33 7.37 -11.08
CA THR A 4 9.87 7.30 -11.16
C THR A 4 9.31 6.27 -10.19
N ALA A 5 8.26 6.65 -9.47
CA ALA A 5 7.46 5.75 -8.64
C ALA A 5 6.02 5.67 -9.15
N VAL A 6 5.52 4.45 -9.33
CA VAL A 6 4.11 4.14 -9.62
C VAL A 6 3.47 3.59 -8.34
N ILE A 7 2.28 4.08 -7.99
CA ILE A 7 1.60 3.69 -6.75
C ILE A 7 0.13 3.40 -7.07
N THR A 8 -0.34 2.18 -6.81
CA THR A 8 -1.74 1.82 -7.02
C THR A 8 -2.61 2.22 -5.82
N GLY A 9 -3.91 2.53 -6.05
CA GLY A 9 -4.83 2.96 -4.99
C GLY A 9 -4.36 4.22 -4.27
N SER A 10 -3.96 5.24 -5.02
CA SER A 10 -3.24 6.40 -4.49
C SER A 10 -3.98 7.72 -4.58
N ALA A 11 -5.31 7.69 -4.77
CA ALA A 11 -6.13 8.88 -4.67
C ALA A 11 -6.34 9.38 -3.22
N ARG A 12 -6.04 8.56 -2.23
CA ARG A 12 -6.20 8.88 -0.80
C ARG A 12 -5.32 8.00 0.09
N GLY A 13 -5.36 8.26 1.40
CA GLY A 13 -4.73 7.42 2.42
C GLY A 13 -3.21 7.27 2.24
N LEU A 14 -2.71 6.07 2.53
CA LEU A 14 -1.28 5.77 2.49
C LEU A 14 -0.67 5.99 1.10
N GLY A 15 -1.36 5.56 0.04
CA GLY A 15 -0.87 5.71 -1.34
C GLY A 15 -0.65 7.18 -1.72
N PHE A 16 -1.60 8.04 -1.37
CA PHE A 16 -1.48 9.48 -1.59
C PHE A 16 -0.32 10.11 -0.79
N GLU A 17 -0.20 9.75 0.49
CA GLU A 17 0.90 10.24 1.32
C GLU A 17 2.27 9.71 0.83
N MET A 18 2.35 8.46 0.35
CA MET A 18 3.57 7.97 -0.29
C MET A 18 3.92 8.77 -1.55
N ALA A 19 2.94 9.12 -2.39
CA ALA A 19 3.15 9.96 -3.57
C ALA A 19 3.75 11.34 -3.18
N LYS A 20 3.21 11.99 -2.15
CA LYS A 20 3.77 13.26 -1.60
C LYS A 20 5.23 13.07 -1.17
N ARG A 21 5.55 11.97 -0.49
CA ARG A 21 6.92 11.72 -0.02
C ARG A 21 7.88 11.40 -1.16
N PHE A 22 7.46 10.67 -2.19
CA PHE A 22 8.27 10.45 -3.39
C PHE A 22 8.57 11.76 -4.12
N LEU A 23 7.59 12.66 -4.27
CA LEU A 23 7.82 14.01 -4.82
C LEU A 23 8.86 14.78 -4.00
N ALA A 24 8.80 14.74 -2.67
CA ALA A 24 9.79 15.37 -1.80
C ALA A 24 11.21 14.78 -1.99
N HIS A 25 11.32 13.52 -2.39
CA HIS A 25 12.57 12.88 -2.80
C HIS A 25 12.93 13.10 -4.27
N LYS A 26 12.24 14.02 -4.97
CA LYS A 26 12.45 14.39 -6.38
C LYS A 26 12.18 13.25 -7.37
N TYR A 27 11.31 12.29 -7.00
CA TYR A 27 10.79 11.30 -7.95
C TYR A 27 9.66 11.91 -8.78
N ASN A 28 9.52 11.47 -10.03
CA ASN A 28 8.26 11.56 -10.73
C ASN A 28 7.29 10.57 -10.08
N VAL A 29 6.01 10.89 -10.03
CA VAL A 29 5.01 9.99 -9.48
C VAL A 29 3.87 9.74 -10.47
N SER A 30 3.56 8.46 -10.66
CA SER A 30 2.36 8.02 -11.37
C SER A 30 1.39 7.44 -10.34
N ILE A 31 0.23 8.07 -10.22
CA ILE A 31 -0.84 7.68 -9.31
C ILE A 31 -2.00 7.06 -10.07
N CYS A 32 -2.68 6.11 -9.47
CA CYS A 32 -3.89 5.54 -10.03
C CYS A 32 -4.94 5.18 -8.97
N ASP A 33 -6.17 5.18 -9.39
CA ASP A 33 -7.32 4.76 -8.59
C ASP A 33 -8.49 4.41 -9.53
N VAL A 34 -9.43 3.60 -9.06
CA VAL A 34 -10.67 3.31 -9.76
C VAL A 34 -11.64 4.50 -9.68
N ASN A 35 -11.58 5.28 -8.62
CA ASN A 35 -12.40 6.49 -8.42
C ASN A 35 -11.75 7.68 -9.16
N LYS A 36 -12.28 7.98 -10.34
CA LYS A 36 -11.78 9.04 -11.22
C LYS A 36 -11.84 10.44 -10.60
N ASP A 37 -12.89 10.73 -9.83
CA ASP A 37 -13.06 12.06 -9.21
C ASP A 37 -12.08 12.27 -8.06
N ALA A 38 -11.91 11.27 -7.20
CA ALA A 38 -10.89 11.30 -6.15
C ALA A 38 -9.49 11.38 -6.75
N LEU A 39 -9.22 10.64 -7.82
CA LEU A 39 -7.94 10.66 -8.53
C LEU A 39 -7.62 12.04 -9.11
N LYS A 40 -8.60 12.71 -9.74
CA LYS A 40 -8.45 14.07 -10.26
C LYS A 40 -8.13 15.09 -9.17
N LYS A 41 -8.79 14.98 -8.00
CA LYS A 41 -8.50 15.83 -6.84
C LYS A 41 -7.08 15.60 -6.32
N ALA A 42 -6.68 14.33 -6.16
CA ALA A 42 -5.34 13.95 -5.73
C ALA A 42 -4.26 14.46 -6.69
N GLU A 43 -4.47 14.33 -8.00
CA GLU A 43 -3.55 14.84 -9.02
C GLU A 43 -3.36 16.35 -8.88
N ALA A 44 -4.45 17.11 -8.75
CA ALA A 44 -4.41 18.57 -8.62
C ALA A 44 -3.64 19.00 -7.37
N GLU A 45 -3.81 18.30 -6.25
CA GLU A 45 -3.09 18.57 -5.00
C GLU A 45 -1.60 18.23 -5.13
N LEU A 46 -1.27 17.05 -5.65
CA LEU A 46 0.13 16.63 -5.85
C LEU A 46 0.88 17.54 -6.82
N LYS A 47 0.22 18.05 -7.89
CA LYS A 47 0.81 19.02 -8.81
C LYS A 47 1.19 20.34 -8.15
N LYS A 48 0.45 20.78 -7.11
CA LYS A 48 0.80 21.98 -6.32
C LYS A 48 2.03 21.74 -5.44
N LEU A 49 2.22 20.50 -4.98
CA LEU A 49 3.34 20.11 -4.12
C LEU A 49 4.59 19.69 -4.88
N ALA A 50 4.47 19.42 -6.19
CA ALA A 50 5.56 18.94 -7.02
C ALA A 50 6.67 20.00 -7.13
N PRO A 51 7.95 19.63 -6.93
CA PRO A 51 9.08 20.56 -7.03
C PRO A 51 9.22 21.17 -8.43
N LYS A 52 8.75 20.48 -9.46
CA LYS A 52 8.74 20.94 -10.86
C LYS A 52 7.43 20.52 -11.54
N LYS A 53 7.01 21.32 -12.50
CA LYS A 53 5.89 20.99 -13.38
C LYS A 53 6.17 19.69 -14.15
N GLY A 54 5.14 18.86 -14.36
CA GLY A 54 5.24 17.62 -15.14
C GLY A 54 5.73 16.39 -14.37
N MET A 55 5.90 16.46 -13.05
CA MET A 55 6.31 15.31 -12.22
C MET A 55 5.17 14.41 -11.75
N VAL A 56 3.93 14.71 -12.07
CA VAL A 56 2.74 13.97 -11.62
C VAL A 56 1.91 13.54 -12.80
N LEU A 57 1.62 12.24 -12.87
CA LEU A 57 0.71 11.63 -13.83
C LEU A 57 -0.39 10.89 -13.05
N ALA A 58 -1.63 11.06 -13.48
CA ALA A 58 -2.78 10.32 -12.94
C ALA A 58 -3.43 9.50 -14.05
N THR A 59 -3.61 8.20 -13.81
CA THR A 59 -4.20 7.27 -14.76
C THR A 59 -5.32 6.48 -14.07
N PRO A 60 -6.58 6.55 -14.50
CA PRO A 60 -7.61 5.66 -13.99
C PRO A 60 -7.23 4.20 -14.21
N CYS A 61 -7.32 3.37 -13.16
CA CYS A 61 -6.91 1.97 -13.23
C CYS A 61 -7.70 1.15 -12.21
N ASP A 62 -8.30 0.06 -12.69
CA ASP A 62 -8.86 -1.01 -11.88
C ASP A 62 -7.79 -2.11 -11.78
N VAL A 63 -7.21 -2.29 -10.58
CA VAL A 63 -6.13 -3.27 -10.35
C VAL A 63 -6.57 -4.72 -10.56
N THR A 64 -7.87 -4.99 -10.59
CA THR A 64 -8.43 -6.32 -10.88
C THR A 64 -8.37 -6.68 -12.37
N LYS A 65 -8.02 -5.71 -13.23
CA LYS A 65 -7.90 -5.84 -14.69
C LYS A 65 -6.45 -5.69 -15.13
N LEU A 66 -5.92 -6.75 -15.71
CA LEU A 66 -4.52 -6.78 -16.15
C LEU A 66 -4.23 -5.69 -17.21
N GLU A 67 -5.16 -5.48 -18.13
CA GLU A 67 -5.04 -4.48 -19.19
C GLU A 67 -4.96 -3.04 -18.66
N ASP A 68 -5.60 -2.74 -17.54
CA ASP A 68 -5.51 -1.39 -16.95
C ASP A 68 -4.14 -1.14 -16.30
N LEU A 69 -3.55 -2.18 -15.70
CA LEU A 69 -2.19 -2.13 -15.17
C LEU A 69 -1.14 -1.99 -16.28
N GLU A 70 -1.33 -2.67 -17.43
CA GLU A 70 -0.49 -2.47 -18.63
C GLU A 70 -0.61 -1.04 -19.17
N LYS A 71 -1.81 -0.47 -19.23
CA LYS A 71 -2.02 0.94 -19.60
C LYS A 71 -1.35 1.90 -18.61
N LEU A 72 -1.42 1.61 -17.31
CA LEU A 72 -0.76 2.41 -16.27
C LEU A 72 0.76 2.40 -16.46
N TRP A 73 1.34 1.22 -16.70
CA TRP A 73 2.78 1.11 -17.00
C TRP A 73 3.14 1.91 -18.25
N ALA A 74 2.45 1.67 -19.38
CA ALA A 74 2.72 2.33 -20.65
C ALA A 74 2.62 3.86 -20.56
N ALA A 75 1.59 4.38 -19.86
CA ALA A 75 1.42 5.81 -19.63
C ALA A 75 2.58 6.38 -18.79
N SER A 76 3.02 5.66 -17.76
CA SER A 76 4.12 6.07 -16.88
C SER A 76 5.45 6.08 -17.62
N ALA A 77 5.75 5.03 -18.39
CA ALA A 77 6.96 4.94 -19.21
C ALA A 77 6.99 6.00 -20.32
N LYS A 78 5.86 6.26 -20.96
CA LYS A 78 5.74 7.34 -21.95
C LYS A 78 5.99 8.73 -21.37
N ALA A 79 5.51 8.98 -20.14
CA ALA A 79 5.64 10.29 -19.50
C ALA A 79 7.05 10.52 -18.89
N PHE A 80 7.68 9.49 -18.36
CA PHE A 80 8.85 9.61 -17.49
C PHE A 80 10.06 8.80 -17.93
N GLY A 81 9.92 7.93 -18.93
CA GLY A 81 10.96 7.05 -19.47
C GLY A 81 11.01 5.72 -18.73
N GLU A 82 11.51 5.69 -17.53
CA GLU A 82 11.70 4.47 -16.73
C GLU A 82 10.84 4.47 -15.47
N VAL A 83 10.52 3.27 -14.96
CA VAL A 83 9.84 3.08 -13.67
C VAL A 83 10.79 2.39 -12.72
N ASP A 84 11.26 3.12 -11.70
CA ASP A 84 12.23 2.60 -10.72
C ASP A 84 11.57 1.87 -9.55
N VAL A 85 10.37 2.32 -9.17
CA VAL A 85 9.62 1.76 -8.04
C VAL A 85 8.17 1.56 -8.44
N TRP A 86 7.66 0.36 -8.19
CA TRP A 86 6.23 0.04 -8.31
C TRP A 86 5.71 -0.39 -6.95
N VAL A 87 4.62 0.24 -6.48
CA VAL A 87 4.01 -0.07 -5.19
C VAL A 87 2.59 -0.59 -5.40
N ASN A 88 2.38 -1.87 -5.15
CA ASN A 88 1.05 -2.47 -5.04
C ASN A 88 0.47 -2.07 -3.67
N ASN A 89 -0.25 -0.95 -3.65
CA ASN A 89 -0.84 -0.37 -2.45
C ASN A 89 -2.37 -0.46 -2.44
N ALA A 90 -3.02 -0.58 -3.58
CA ALA A 90 -4.48 -0.74 -3.65
C ALA A 90 -4.93 -1.88 -2.72
N GLY A 91 -5.95 -1.64 -1.96
CA GLY A 91 -6.50 -2.61 -1.02
C GLY A 91 -7.79 -2.11 -0.39
N VAL A 92 -8.56 -3.05 0.13
CA VAL A 92 -9.85 -2.83 0.78
C VAL A 92 -9.93 -3.63 2.08
N ASN A 93 -10.87 -3.28 2.94
CA ASN A 93 -11.11 -3.99 4.19
C ASN A 93 -12.51 -4.60 4.18
N GLN A 94 -12.74 -5.58 5.07
CA GLN A 94 -14.02 -6.27 5.24
C GLN A 94 -14.74 -5.83 6.51
N PRO A 95 -16.07 -6.01 6.60
CA PRO A 95 -16.81 -5.91 7.85
C PRO A 95 -16.28 -6.91 8.90
N MET A 96 -16.31 -6.51 10.16
CA MET A 96 -15.84 -7.33 11.29
C MET A 96 -16.90 -8.36 11.70
N VAL A 97 -17.19 -9.30 10.80
CA VAL A 97 -18.14 -10.40 11.03
C VAL A 97 -17.48 -11.75 10.82
N PRO A 98 -18.00 -12.86 11.42
CA PRO A 98 -17.52 -14.20 11.12
C PRO A 98 -17.54 -14.50 9.61
N LEU A 99 -16.61 -15.33 9.15
CA LEU A 99 -16.47 -15.63 7.71
C LEU A 99 -17.77 -16.14 7.06
N TRP A 100 -18.52 -16.95 7.77
CA TRP A 100 -19.79 -17.53 7.25
C TRP A 100 -20.95 -16.53 7.16
N ASP A 101 -20.80 -15.35 7.78
CA ASP A 101 -21.76 -14.24 7.69
C ASP A 101 -21.29 -13.15 6.69
N LEU A 102 -20.12 -13.33 6.07
CA LEU A 102 -19.58 -12.39 5.11
C LEU A 102 -20.22 -12.61 3.74
N GLU A 103 -20.72 -11.55 3.13
CA GLU A 103 -21.32 -11.62 1.79
C GLU A 103 -20.28 -12.09 0.75
N GLN A 104 -20.71 -12.99 -0.16
CA GLN A 104 -19.86 -13.48 -1.25
C GLN A 104 -19.22 -12.33 -2.04
N LYS A 105 -19.99 -11.31 -2.40
CA LYS A 105 -19.48 -10.14 -3.13
C LYS A 105 -18.32 -9.45 -2.42
N THR A 106 -18.36 -9.38 -1.10
CA THR A 106 -17.28 -8.79 -0.29
C THR A 106 -16.02 -9.66 -0.36
N ILE A 107 -16.18 -10.98 -0.27
CA ILE A 107 -15.06 -11.92 -0.41
C ILE A 107 -14.42 -11.78 -1.79
N ASP A 108 -15.23 -11.79 -2.85
CA ASP A 108 -14.77 -11.69 -4.23
C ASP A 108 -13.97 -10.39 -4.45
N LEU A 109 -14.52 -9.23 -4.03
CA LEU A 109 -13.86 -7.94 -4.16
C LEU A 109 -12.56 -7.87 -3.36
N LEU A 110 -12.54 -8.42 -2.16
CA LEU A 110 -11.37 -8.42 -1.30
C LEU A 110 -10.23 -9.25 -1.90
N VAL A 111 -10.52 -10.46 -2.36
CA VAL A 111 -9.52 -11.33 -3.00
C VAL A 111 -9.06 -10.73 -4.31
N ASP A 112 -9.98 -10.20 -5.11
CA ASP A 112 -9.68 -9.59 -6.41
C ASP A 112 -8.79 -8.35 -6.28
N ILE A 113 -9.04 -7.49 -5.31
CA ILE A 113 -8.27 -6.26 -5.15
C ILE A 113 -6.97 -6.53 -4.40
N ASP A 114 -7.04 -7.15 -3.21
CA ASP A 114 -5.89 -7.27 -2.30
C ASP A 114 -4.86 -8.30 -2.74
N LEU A 115 -5.31 -9.43 -3.29
CA LEU A 115 -4.39 -10.51 -3.70
C LEU A 115 -4.18 -10.54 -5.22
N LYS A 116 -5.24 -10.67 -6.01
CA LYS A 116 -5.12 -10.75 -7.49
C LYS A 116 -4.54 -9.43 -8.05
N GLY A 117 -4.98 -8.27 -7.54
CA GLY A 117 -4.42 -6.97 -7.93
C GLY A 117 -2.92 -6.87 -7.65
N ALA A 118 -2.45 -7.36 -6.49
CA ALA A 118 -1.02 -7.41 -6.17
C ALA A 118 -0.25 -8.39 -7.08
N ILE A 119 -0.84 -9.54 -7.44
CA ILE A 119 -0.25 -10.51 -8.39
C ILE A 119 -0.11 -9.86 -9.77
N TYR A 120 -1.18 -9.26 -10.29
CA TYR A 120 -1.18 -8.63 -11.62
C TYR A 120 -0.22 -7.44 -11.69
N GLY A 121 -0.24 -6.55 -10.68
CA GLY A 121 0.68 -5.41 -10.62
C GLY A 121 2.15 -5.86 -10.54
N SER A 122 2.45 -6.91 -9.77
CA SER A 122 3.79 -7.47 -9.71
C SER A 122 4.20 -8.10 -11.05
N LYS A 123 3.29 -8.85 -11.71
CA LYS A 123 3.52 -9.46 -13.02
C LYS A 123 3.88 -8.39 -14.07
N VAL A 124 3.06 -7.35 -14.18
CA VAL A 124 3.29 -6.24 -15.15
C VAL A 124 4.61 -5.55 -14.85
N ALA A 125 4.81 -5.11 -13.62
CA ALA A 125 6.00 -4.37 -13.24
C ALA A 125 7.29 -5.18 -13.46
N ILE A 126 7.33 -6.44 -13.03
CA ILE A 126 8.52 -7.29 -13.16
C ILE A 126 8.81 -7.60 -14.64
N ALA A 127 7.79 -7.88 -15.47
CA ALA A 127 8.00 -8.14 -16.89
C ALA A 127 8.71 -6.98 -17.58
N HIS A 128 8.23 -5.77 -17.40
CA HIS A 128 8.82 -4.58 -18.01
C HIS A 128 10.14 -4.15 -17.34
N MET A 129 10.26 -4.25 -16.02
CA MET A 129 11.51 -3.95 -15.31
C MET A 129 12.64 -4.92 -15.67
N LYS A 130 12.32 -6.17 -16.02
CA LYS A 130 13.28 -7.15 -16.53
C LYS A 130 13.91 -6.66 -17.85
N GLU A 131 13.10 -6.17 -18.76
CA GLU A 131 13.58 -5.59 -20.03
C GLU A 131 14.35 -4.28 -19.81
N GLN A 132 13.88 -3.45 -18.85
CA GLN A 132 14.55 -2.22 -18.43
C GLN A 132 15.91 -2.48 -17.76
N GLY A 133 16.15 -3.67 -17.21
CA GLY A 133 17.38 -4.06 -16.52
C GLY A 133 17.47 -3.67 -15.05
N HIS A 134 16.46 -3.05 -14.49
CA HIS A 134 16.38 -2.67 -13.06
C HIS A 134 14.96 -2.35 -12.64
N GLY A 135 14.73 -2.31 -11.33
CA GLY A 135 13.50 -1.84 -10.70
C GLY A 135 13.25 -2.51 -9.36
N CYS A 136 12.32 -1.93 -8.59
CA CYS A 136 11.90 -2.45 -7.29
C CYS A 136 10.37 -2.51 -7.23
N VAL A 137 9.82 -3.68 -6.91
CA VAL A 137 8.37 -3.88 -6.71
C VAL A 137 8.11 -4.11 -5.23
N TYR A 138 7.18 -3.34 -4.66
CA TYR A 138 6.76 -3.47 -3.28
C TYR A 138 5.27 -3.81 -3.18
N CYS A 139 4.91 -4.65 -2.20
CA CYS A 139 3.52 -4.93 -1.85
C CYS A 139 3.24 -4.52 -0.41
N ILE A 140 2.07 -3.91 -0.19
CA ILE A 140 1.58 -3.59 1.16
C ILE A 140 1.06 -4.87 1.81
N GLU A 141 1.70 -5.27 2.90
CA GLU A 141 1.18 -6.26 3.83
C GLU A 141 0.11 -5.64 4.75
N GLY A 142 -0.59 -6.47 5.48
CA GLY A 142 -1.58 -6.08 6.48
C GLY A 142 -1.67 -7.10 7.59
N PHE A 143 -2.66 -6.93 8.47
CA PHE A 143 -2.95 -7.89 9.53
C PHE A 143 -3.16 -9.30 8.94
N GLY A 144 -2.62 -10.30 9.61
CA GLY A 144 -2.66 -11.71 9.18
C GLY A 144 -1.44 -12.15 8.35
N ALA A 145 -0.70 -11.22 7.76
CA ALA A 145 0.55 -11.57 7.06
C ALA A 145 1.59 -12.21 8.00
N ASP A 146 1.59 -11.85 9.28
CA ASP A 146 2.46 -12.34 10.35
C ASP A 146 1.88 -13.51 11.17
N ASP A 147 0.87 -14.20 10.63
CA ASP A 147 0.13 -15.29 11.28
C ASP A 147 -0.79 -14.85 12.44
N ALA A 148 -0.94 -13.55 12.70
CA ALA A 148 -1.91 -13.05 13.66
C ALA A 148 -3.35 -13.31 13.16
N THR A 149 -4.23 -13.70 14.07
CA THR A 149 -5.64 -13.96 13.77
C THR A 149 -6.56 -13.11 14.63
N GLN A 150 -7.67 -12.69 14.06
CA GLN A 150 -8.71 -11.94 14.77
C GLN A 150 -10.08 -12.27 14.19
N LEU A 151 -11.07 -12.34 15.05
CA LEU A 151 -12.48 -12.47 14.65
C LEU A 151 -12.83 -11.36 13.65
N GLY A 152 -13.49 -11.73 12.56
CA GLY A 152 -13.92 -10.78 11.53
C GLY A 152 -12.84 -10.34 10.55
N LEU A 153 -11.64 -10.94 10.56
CA LEU A 153 -10.57 -10.62 9.59
C LEU A 153 -10.03 -11.84 8.84
N THR A 154 -10.76 -12.95 8.81
CA THR A 154 -10.25 -14.22 8.24
C THR A 154 -9.95 -14.12 6.76
N ALA A 155 -10.87 -13.60 5.93
CA ALA A 155 -10.66 -13.47 4.48
C ALA A 155 -9.59 -12.41 4.15
N TYR A 156 -9.60 -11.28 4.86
CA TYR A 156 -8.57 -10.24 4.75
C TYR A 156 -7.18 -10.80 5.10
N GLY A 157 -7.06 -11.45 6.25
CA GLY A 157 -5.80 -12.05 6.70
C GLY A 157 -5.27 -13.11 5.72
N ALA A 158 -6.15 -13.94 5.17
CA ALA A 158 -5.79 -14.91 4.13
C ALA A 158 -5.22 -14.23 2.87
N SER A 159 -5.85 -13.15 2.40
CA SER A 159 -5.37 -12.36 1.27
C SER A 159 -4.00 -11.73 1.56
N LYS A 160 -3.81 -11.14 2.74
CA LYS A 160 -2.53 -10.53 3.14
C LYS A 160 -1.42 -11.55 3.39
N LYS A 161 -1.76 -12.75 3.86
CA LYS A 161 -0.82 -13.89 3.91
C LYS A 161 -0.44 -14.35 2.50
N GLY A 162 -1.39 -14.37 1.57
CA GLY A 162 -1.14 -14.62 0.15
C GLY A 162 -0.16 -13.60 -0.45
N VAL A 163 -0.31 -12.30 -0.14
CA VAL A 163 0.62 -11.24 -0.57
C VAL A 163 2.03 -11.46 0.01
N GLN A 164 2.14 -11.85 1.29
CA GLN A 164 3.44 -12.18 1.89
C GLN A 164 4.11 -13.34 1.15
N TYR A 165 3.35 -14.41 0.88
CA TYR A 165 3.86 -15.57 0.14
C TYR A 165 4.27 -15.18 -1.29
N LEU A 166 3.46 -14.38 -1.99
CA LEU A 166 3.75 -13.86 -3.33
C LEU A 166 5.14 -13.22 -3.37
N VAL A 167 5.41 -12.26 -2.48
CA VAL A 167 6.69 -11.52 -2.51
C VAL A 167 7.87 -12.44 -2.22
N ARG A 168 7.75 -13.37 -1.26
CA ARG A 168 8.81 -14.34 -0.96
C ARG A 168 9.06 -15.32 -2.12
N GLY A 169 7.98 -15.76 -2.78
CA GLY A 169 8.05 -16.57 -3.99
C GLY A 169 8.78 -15.84 -5.11
N LEU A 170 8.34 -14.62 -5.42
CA LEU A 170 8.97 -13.76 -6.43
C LEU A 170 10.45 -13.50 -6.13
N ALA A 171 10.83 -13.22 -4.88
CA ALA A 171 12.23 -13.05 -4.49
C ALA A 171 13.08 -14.29 -4.81
N THR A 172 12.50 -15.48 -4.61
CA THR A 172 13.15 -16.75 -4.94
C THR A 172 13.30 -16.94 -6.45
N GLU A 173 12.25 -16.67 -7.21
CA GLU A 173 12.26 -16.78 -8.68
C GLU A 173 13.25 -15.79 -9.31
N LEU A 174 13.20 -14.52 -8.92
CA LEU A 174 14.10 -13.49 -9.43
C LEU A 174 15.58 -13.83 -9.15
N LYS A 175 15.88 -14.36 -7.96
CA LYS A 175 17.22 -14.82 -7.62
C LYS A 175 17.65 -15.99 -8.49
N LYS A 176 16.79 -16.99 -8.68
CA LYS A 176 17.11 -18.21 -9.47
C LYS A 176 17.29 -17.90 -10.96
N THR A 177 16.51 -16.95 -11.48
CA THR A 177 16.57 -16.57 -12.92
C THR A 177 17.62 -15.50 -13.21
N GLY A 178 18.26 -14.92 -12.18
CA GLY A 178 19.20 -13.81 -12.36
C GLY A 178 18.56 -12.52 -12.85
N THR A 179 17.22 -12.40 -12.68
CA THR A 179 16.49 -11.20 -13.13
C THR A 179 16.84 -9.99 -12.27
N PRO A 180 17.26 -8.84 -12.86
CA PRO A 180 17.80 -7.70 -12.12
C PRO A 180 16.71 -6.79 -11.52
N VAL A 181 15.66 -7.39 -10.96
CA VAL A 181 14.55 -6.72 -10.31
C VAL A 181 14.50 -7.11 -8.83
N GLN A 182 14.24 -6.17 -7.96
CA GLN A 182 14.06 -6.43 -6.53
C GLN A 182 12.59 -6.43 -6.16
N VAL A 183 12.23 -7.23 -5.17
CA VAL A 183 10.90 -7.19 -4.54
C VAL A 183 11.05 -6.95 -3.05
N GLY A 184 10.02 -6.36 -2.45
CA GLY A 184 10.00 -6.09 -1.02
C GLY A 184 8.58 -5.98 -0.47
N ARG A 185 8.51 -5.99 0.86
CA ARG A 185 7.27 -5.97 1.63
C ARG A 185 7.21 -4.73 2.50
N LEU A 186 6.07 -4.08 2.52
CA LEU A 186 5.81 -2.90 3.33
C LEU A 186 4.77 -3.24 4.38
N ASN A 187 5.12 -3.12 5.66
CA ASN A 187 4.17 -3.26 6.75
C ASN A 187 3.92 -1.89 7.40
N PRO A 188 2.78 -1.25 7.09
CA PRO A 188 2.45 0.05 7.62
C PRO A 188 2.01 0.02 9.09
N GLY A 189 1.70 -1.14 9.66
CA GLY A 189 1.05 -1.26 10.96
C GLY A 189 -0.41 -0.78 10.90
N ILE A 190 -0.91 -0.31 12.03
CA ILE A 190 -2.27 0.24 12.16
C ILE A 190 -2.26 1.70 11.75
N MET A 191 -3.08 2.06 10.77
CA MET A 191 -3.22 3.44 10.28
C MET A 191 -4.62 3.95 10.50
N ILE A 192 -4.74 5.15 11.05
CA ILE A 192 -6.04 5.81 11.24
C ILE A 192 -6.45 6.43 9.90
N THR A 193 -7.32 5.73 9.20
CA THR A 193 -7.84 6.10 7.86
C THR A 193 -9.24 5.54 7.67
N ASN A 194 -9.95 6.05 6.66
CA ASN A 194 -11.24 5.51 6.25
C ASN A 194 -11.20 4.01 5.86
N PHE A 195 -10.04 3.45 5.64
CA PHE A 195 -9.87 2.01 5.41
C PHE A 195 -10.37 1.17 6.60
N ILE A 196 -10.23 1.68 7.82
CA ILE A 196 -10.67 1.01 9.04
C ILE A 196 -12.17 1.22 9.27
N THR A 197 -12.65 2.45 9.08
CA THR A 197 -14.04 2.83 9.43
C THR A 197 -15.04 2.59 8.29
N HIS A 198 -14.58 2.43 7.05
CA HIS A 198 -15.44 2.23 5.87
C HIS A 198 -15.03 0.94 5.13
N PRO A 199 -15.31 -0.24 5.72
CA PRO A 199 -15.06 -1.52 5.06
C PRO A 199 -15.97 -1.70 3.84
N LEU A 200 -15.67 -2.71 3.01
CA LEU A 200 -16.59 -3.15 1.96
C LEU A 200 -17.92 -3.59 2.57
N GLY A 201 -19.02 -3.28 1.90
CA GLY A 201 -20.36 -3.66 2.34
C GLY A 201 -21.41 -2.61 2.01
N ASP A 202 -22.24 -2.25 2.96
CA ASP A 202 -23.38 -1.33 2.82
C ASP A 202 -22.98 0.17 2.79
N GLY A 203 -21.69 0.46 2.80
CA GLY A 203 -21.18 1.84 2.77
C GLY A 203 -21.32 2.61 4.08
N LYS A 204 -21.78 1.95 5.15
CA LYS A 204 -21.89 2.58 6.47
C LYS A 204 -20.54 2.61 7.17
N GLU A 205 -20.37 3.63 7.98
CA GLU A 205 -19.23 3.71 8.88
C GLU A 205 -19.33 2.62 9.96
N MET A 206 -18.23 1.87 10.13
CA MET A 206 -18.17 0.82 11.15
C MET A 206 -17.86 1.45 12.50
N GLU A 207 -18.75 1.28 13.46
CA GLU A 207 -18.47 1.64 14.84
C GLU A 207 -17.47 0.66 15.45
N LEU A 208 -16.35 1.19 15.92
CA LEU A 208 -15.30 0.38 16.55
C LEU A 208 -15.61 0.17 18.03
N GLU A 209 -15.46 -1.06 18.48
CA GLU A 209 -15.55 -1.37 19.91
C GLU A 209 -14.49 -0.57 20.70
N GLU A 210 -14.84 -0.17 21.93
CA GLU A 210 -13.95 0.61 22.81
C GLU A 210 -12.59 -0.07 23.07
N ARG A 211 -12.57 -1.40 23.12
CA ARG A 211 -11.31 -2.15 23.24
C ARG A 211 -10.42 -1.98 22.00
N THR A 212 -11.02 -1.99 20.83
CA THR A 212 -10.33 -1.78 19.55
C THR A 212 -9.82 -0.35 19.43
N LYS A 213 -10.63 0.65 19.80
CA LYS A 213 -10.20 2.06 19.84
C LYS A 213 -9.00 2.25 20.76
N LYS A 214 -9.00 1.62 21.95
CA LYS A 214 -7.83 1.66 22.87
C LYS A 214 -6.56 1.11 22.24
N VAL A 215 -6.63 -0.04 21.55
CA VAL A 215 -5.49 -0.62 20.86
C VAL A 215 -5.01 0.30 19.74
N TYR A 216 -5.92 0.88 18.98
CA TYR A 216 -5.59 1.80 17.89
C TYR A 216 -4.98 3.10 18.42
N ASN A 217 -5.44 3.63 19.56
CA ASN A 217 -4.84 4.77 20.22
C ASN A 217 -3.41 4.49 20.71
N ILE A 218 -3.08 3.24 21.04
CA ILE A 218 -1.72 2.84 21.45
C ILE A 218 -0.83 2.59 20.22
N LEU A 219 -1.31 1.82 19.25
CA LEU A 219 -0.49 1.31 18.14
C LEU A 219 -0.62 2.09 16.83
N GLY A 220 -1.72 2.81 16.65
CA GLY A 220 -2.02 3.53 15.42
C GLY A 220 -1.12 4.73 15.14
N ASP A 221 -1.06 5.11 13.87
CA ASP A 221 -0.42 6.35 13.43
C ASP A 221 -1.16 6.92 12.21
N TYR A 222 -0.94 8.19 11.91
CA TYR A 222 -1.45 8.82 10.70
C TYR A 222 -0.66 8.38 9.45
N PRO A 223 -1.31 8.32 8.28
CA PRO A 223 -0.68 7.84 7.04
C PRO A 223 0.56 8.63 6.62
N ASP A 224 0.60 9.92 6.89
CA ASP A 224 1.72 10.80 6.50
C ASP A 224 3.02 10.45 7.25
N VAL A 225 2.90 10.09 8.54
CA VAL A 225 4.02 9.63 9.38
C VAL A 225 4.56 8.30 8.87
N VAL A 226 3.64 7.35 8.60
CA VAL A 226 3.99 6.02 8.10
C VAL A 226 4.61 6.10 6.71
N ALA A 227 4.00 6.86 5.80
CA ALA A 227 4.50 7.06 4.43
C ALA A 227 5.92 7.63 4.41
N LYS A 228 6.22 8.59 5.29
CA LYS A 228 7.59 9.16 5.41
C LYS A 228 8.63 8.09 5.71
N PHE A 229 8.31 7.16 6.60
CA PHE A 229 9.21 6.06 6.95
C PHE A 229 9.36 5.05 5.82
N LEU A 230 8.24 4.59 5.25
CA LEU A 230 8.24 3.57 4.19
C LEU A 230 8.96 4.08 2.95
N VAL A 231 8.67 5.30 2.48
CA VAL A 231 9.32 5.88 1.30
C VAL A 231 10.82 6.06 1.53
N LYS A 232 11.24 6.52 2.71
CA LYS A 232 12.67 6.61 3.06
C LYS A 232 13.37 5.24 2.95
N GLY A 233 12.71 4.17 3.41
CA GLY A 233 13.21 2.79 3.27
C GLY A 233 13.32 2.37 1.81
N MET A 234 12.25 2.54 1.01
CA MET A 234 12.23 2.22 -0.42
C MET A 234 13.32 2.97 -1.20
N VAL A 235 13.46 4.29 -1.00
CA VAL A 235 14.50 5.11 -1.64
C VAL A 235 15.92 4.63 -1.29
N LYS A 236 16.13 4.19 -0.04
CA LYS A 236 17.40 3.58 0.37
C LYS A 236 17.64 2.26 -0.35
N ASN A 237 16.61 1.42 -0.47
CA ASN A 237 16.76 0.09 -1.09
C ASN A 237 16.95 0.15 -2.61
N VAL A 238 16.38 1.10 -3.31
CA VAL A 238 16.66 1.34 -4.76
C VAL A 238 18.17 1.48 -5.01
N LYS A 239 18.93 2.02 -4.04
CA LYS A 239 20.38 2.11 -4.10
C LYS A 239 21.08 0.83 -3.65
N ALA A 240 20.58 0.19 -2.60
CA ALA A 240 21.16 -0.99 -1.96
C ALA A 240 20.86 -2.29 -2.73
N LYS A 241 19.84 -2.32 -3.57
CA LYS A 241 19.38 -3.47 -4.38
C LYS A 241 19.15 -4.73 -3.53
N LYS A 242 18.61 -4.58 -2.33
CA LYS A 242 18.34 -5.69 -1.41
C LYS A 242 17.10 -6.44 -1.87
N GLN A 243 17.19 -7.77 -1.97
CA GLN A 243 16.06 -8.65 -2.29
C GLN A 243 15.28 -9.02 -1.03
N ASP A 244 13.95 -9.22 -1.17
CA ASP A 244 12.99 -9.47 -0.07
C ASP A 244 13.15 -8.44 1.08
N ASP A 245 13.25 -7.16 0.70
CA ASP A 245 13.39 -6.08 1.69
C ASP A 245 12.10 -5.91 2.48
N TYR A 246 12.19 -5.99 3.81
CA TYR A 246 11.06 -5.82 4.71
C TYR A 246 11.14 -4.50 5.45
N ILE A 247 10.26 -3.58 5.09
CA ILE A 247 10.18 -2.25 5.69
C ILE A 247 8.92 -2.17 6.55
N ALA A 248 9.08 -2.34 7.87
CA ALA A 248 7.99 -2.37 8.83
C ALA A 248 8.00 -1.14 9.73
N TRP A 249 6.90 -0.39 9.73
CA TRP A 249 6.71 0.74 10.65
C TRP A 249 6.44 0.30 12.07
N LEU A 250 5.54 -0.68 12.24
CA LEU A 250 5.18 -1.23 13.54
C LEU A 250 5.88 -2.59 13.73
N THR A 251 6.99 -2.58 14.45
CA THR A 251 7.73 -3.80 14.81
C THR A 251 7.29 -4.31 16.18
N THR A 252 7.50 -5.60 16.49
CA THR A 252 7.20 -6.19 17.80
C THR A 252 7.83 -5.37 18.95
N LYS A 253 9.08 -4.94 18.79
CA LYS A 253 9.77 -4.10 19.78
C LYS A 253 9.07 -2.75 19.97
N LYS A 254 8.66 -2.09 18.87
CA LYS A 254 7.95 -0.81 18.92
C LYS A 254 6.57 -0.98 19.54
N SER A 255 5.85 -2.06 19.22
CA SER A 255 4.56 -2.37 19.82
C SER A 255 4.67 -2.58 21.33
N ALA A 256 5.61 -3.43 21.78
CA ALA A 256 5.84 -3.67 23.20
C ALA A 256 6.18 -2.37 23.95
N TRP A 257 7.07 -1.54 23.38
CA TRP A 257 7.42 -0.24 23.97
C TRP A 257 6.23 0.70 24.08
N ARG A 258 5.36 0.74 23.05
CA ARG A 258 4.14 1.57 23.06
C ARG A 258 3.14 1.13 24.12
N PHE A 259 2.96 -0.18 24.31
CA PHE A 259 2.12 -0.69 25.40
C PHE A 259 2.69 -0.33 26.78
N MET A 260 3.99 -0.47 26.99
CA MET A 260 4.63 -0.11 28.27
C MET A 260 4.51 1.40 28.58
N THR A 261 4.53 2.23 27.55
CA THR A 261 4.49 3.70 27.73
C THR A 261 3.08 4.30 27.56
N ALA A 262 2.06 3.50 27.29
CA ALA A 262 0.70 3.96 26.99
C ALA A 262 0.08 4.82 28.12
N ALA A 263 0.39 4.52 29.38
CA ALA A 263 -0.08 5.30 30.52
C ALA A 263 0.44 6.76 30.53
N PHE A 264 1.62 6.99 29.95
CA PHE A 264 2.30 8.29 29.91
C PHE A 264 2.09 9.00 28.57
N ASN A 265 1.84 8.27 27.49
CA ASN A 265 1.66 8.77 26.14
C ASN A 265 0.20 8.57 25.69
N LYS A 266 -0.71 9.32 26.31
CA LYS A 266 -2.14 9.26 25.96
C LYS A 266 -2.33 9.88 24.57
N ARG A 267 -2.87 9.08 23.63
CA ARG A 267 -3.31 9.51 22.30
C ARG A 267 -4.78 9.16 22.16
N ASP A 268 -5.54 10.00 21.53
CA ASP A 268 -6.93 9.72 21.19
C ASP A 268 -7.18 10.15 19.74
N PHE A 269 -7.31 9.16 18.86
CA PHE A 269 -7.56 9.37 17.46
C PHE A 269 -9.06 9.38 17.12
N PHE A 270 -9.91 9.12 18.10
CA PHE A 270 -11.35 9.01 17.97
C PHE A 270 -12.10 10.03 18.83
N ALA A 271 -11.39 10.96 19.47
CA ALA A 271 -12.03 12.09 20.13
C ALA A 271 -12.77 12.92 19.06
N GLU A 272 -14.04 13.24 19.33
CA GLU A 272 -14.79 14.19 18.50
C GLU A 272 -14.01 15.53 18.51
N GLU A 273 -13.77 16.09 17.34
CA GLU A 273 -13.30 17.47 17.22
C GLU A 273 -14.40 18.39 17.75
N ASN A 274 -14.22 18.94 18.99
CA ASN A 274 -15.09 19.94 19.57
C ASN A 274 -14.94 21.29 18.86
#